data_fdf7e4748c5812fab084c628bef328ec
#
_entry.id   fdf7e4748c5812fab084c628bef328ec
#
_cell.length_a   1.000
_cell.length_b   1.000
_cell.length_c   1.000
_cell.angle_alpha   90.00
_cell.angle_beta   90.00
_cell.angle_gamma   90.00
#
_symmetry.space_group_name_H-M   'P 1'
#
loop_
_entity.id
_entity.type
_entity.pdbx_description
1 polymer ?
#
loop_
_entity_poly.entity_id
_entity_poly.type
_entity_poly.pdbx_seq_one_letter_code
_entity_poly.pdbx_strand_id
1 'polypeptide(L)'
;MFDGIFEAIENWMRDLLTGMVTSNLTTMFTDVNEKTGEIASQVGQTPQTWNGSIFSLIQNLSNSVIIPIAGMIITFVLCYELISMLTEKNNMHEIDTWMFFKYFFKMWVAVWMVSNTFTITMAVFDVGQYVVNAAGGVISSDTAINVDSMLDAMNTAMESMNVGELVVLALESMLVSLCMKILSVLITVILYGRMIEIYLYTSVAPIPFATLSNREWGQVGNNYLRGLLALGFQGFFMMVCVGIYAVLVSTIEISDNMHSALFGIAAYTVILCFSLMKTASLSRSIFNAH
;
A
#
# COMPACT_ATOMS: atom_id res chain seq x y z
N MET A 1 -1.86 7.66 62.81
CA MET A 1 -1.20 8.78 62.07
C MET A 1 -0.32 8.25 60.91
N PHE A 2 0.52 7.26 61.13
CA PHE A 2 1.32 6.65 60.03
C PHE A 2 0.47 5.93 59.00
N ASP A 3 -0.59 5.19 59.43
CA ASP A 3 -1.47 4.47 58.51
C ASP A 3 -2.17 5.36 57.50
N GLY A 4 -2.63 6.57 57.94
CA GLY A 4 -3.28 7.53 57.02
C GLY A 4 -2.27 8.18 56.01
N ILE A 5 -0.97 8.22 56.35
CA ILE A 5 0.05 8.71 55.43
C ILE A 5 0.39 7.62 54.40
N PHE A 6 0.47 6.37 54.80
CA PHE A 6 0.67 5.24 53.88
C PHE A 6 -0.49 5.10 52.92
N GLU A 7 -1.72 5.19 53.41
CA GLU A 7 -2.93 5.16 52.57
C GLU A 7 -2.98 6.33 51.56
N ALA A 8 -2.59 7.54 51.97
CA ALA A 8 -2.52 8.70 51.08
C ALA A 8 -1.45 8.53 50.01
N ILE A 9 -0.28 7.93 50.34
CA ILE A 9 0.80 7.65 49.39
C ILE A 9 0.36 6.56 48.42
N GLU A 10 -0.29 5.51 48.90
CA GLU A 10 -0.81 4.42 48.07
C GLU A 10 -1.85 4.92 47.07
N ASN A 11 -2.80 5.75 47.52
CA ASN A 11 -3.81 6.35 46.65
C ASN A 11 -3.18 7.28 45.61
N TRP A 12 -2.22 8.12 46.01
CA TRP A 12 -1.50 8.98 45.08
C TRP A 12 -0.72 8.17 44.04
N MET A 13 -0.03 7.09 44.45
CA MET A 13 0.67 6.22 43.50
C MET A 13 -0.29 5.51 42.55
N ARG A 14 -1.44 5.04 43.07
CA ARG A 14 -2.49 4.43 42.25
C ARG A 14 -3.00 5.41 41.20
N ASP A 15 -3.36 6.62 41.56
CA ASP A 15 -3.84 7.66 40.65
C ASP A 15 -2.81 8.01 39.57
N LEU A 16 -1.54 8.12 39.96
CA LEU A 16 -0.44 8.38 39.02
C LEU A 16 -0.27 7.25 38.01
N LEU A 17 -0.22 6.01 38.49
CA LEU A 17 -0.03 4.82 37.63
C LEU A 17 -1.23 4.60 36.71
N THR A 18 -2.44 4.70 37.22
CA THR A 18 -3.66 4.59 36.41
C THR A 18 -3.70 5.67 35.34
N GLY A 19 -3.36 6.93 35.70
CA GLY A 19 -3.26 8.02 34.73
C GLY A 19 -2.23 7.77 33.63
N MET A 20 -1.07 7.21 33.98
CA MET A 20 -0.04 6.86 32.99
C MET A 20 -0.51 5.73 32.05
N VAL A 21 -1.10 4.67 32.59
CA VAL A 21 -1.64 3.56 31.80
C VAL A 21 -2.73 4.04 30.87
N THR A 22 -3.73 4.78 31.40
CA THR A 22 -4.84 5.31 30.61
C THR A 22 -4.33 6.23 29.48
N SER A 23 -3.35 7.10 29.75
CA SER A 23 -2.73 7.96 28.74
C SER A 23 -2.03 7.15 27.64
N ASN A 24 -1.26 6.13 28.01
CA ASN A 24 -0.59 5.24 27.04
C ASN A 24 -1.58 4.46 26.19
N LEU A 25 -2.65 3.93 26.82
CA LEU A 25 -3.72 3.21 26.12
C LEU A 25 -4.51 4.09 25.17
N THR A 26 -4.90 5.28 25.63
CA THR A 26 -5.59 6.27 24.78
C THR A 26 -4.74 6.62 23.56
N THR A 27 -3.44 6.89 23.76
CA THR A 27 -2.52 7.16 22.66
C THR A 27 -2.43 5.96 21.72
N MET A 28 -2.29 4.75 22.25
CA MET A 28 -2.19 3.53 21.44
C MET A 28 -3.44 3.27 20.60
N PHE A 29 -4.63 3.39 21.16
CA PHE A 29 -5.89 3.18 20.44
C PHE A 29 -6.16 4.31 19.42
N THR A 30 -5.81 5.55 19.76
CA THR A 30 -5.89 6.67 18.81
C THR A 30 -4.94 6.42 17.63
N ASP A 31 -3.68 6.03 17.90
CA ASP A 31 -2.68 5.69 16.87
C ASP A 31 -3.19 4.54 15.96
N VAL A 32 -3.84 3.52 16.52
CA VAL A 32 -4.42 2.41 15.76
C VAL A 32 -5.50 2.89 14.79
N ASN A 33 -6.47 3.65 15.29
CA ASN A 33 -7.57 4.17 14.47
C ASN A 33 -7.08 5.16 13.40
N GLU A 34 -6.18 6.08 13.78
CA GLU A 34 -5.59 7.04 12.86
C GLU A 34 -4.79 6.32 11.75
N LYS A 35 -4.00 5.29 12.10
CA LYS A 35 -3.23 4.53 11.11
C LYS A 35 -4.12 3.72 10.18
N THR A 36 -5.18 3.13 10.68
CA THR A 36 -6.17 2.44 9.84
C THR A 36 -6.79 3.40 8.83
N GLY A 37 -7.20 4.59 9.28
CA GLY A 37 -7.73 5.65 8.44
C GLY A 37 -6.68 6.22 7.47
N GLU A 38 -5.44 6.42 7.91
CA GLU A 38 -4.33 6.88 7.07
C GLU A 38 -4.04 5.89 5.95
N ILE A 39 -3.94 4.58 6.25
CA ILE A 39 -3.72 3.54 5.24
C ILE A 39 -4.85 3.60 4.20
N ALA A 40 -6.10 3.60 4.64
CA ALA A 40 -7.26 3.65 3.74
C ALA A 40 -7.24 4.89 2.84
N SER A 41 -6.95 6.07 3.43
CA SER A 41 -6.85 7.34 2.71
C SER A 41 -5.70 7.35 1.71
N GLN A 42 -4.49 6.97 2.14
CA GLN A 42 -3.28 6.99 1.30
C GLN A 42 -3.35 5.99 0.15
N VAL A 43 -3.88 4.80 0.43
CA VAL A 43 -4.01 3.73 -0.56
C VAL A 43 -5.11 4.03 -1.58
N GLY A 44 -6.14 4.77 -1.17
CA GLY A 44 -7.25 5.24 -2.00
C GLY A 44 -6.93 6.46 -2.88
N GLN A 45 -5.70 7.01 -2.85
CA GLN A 45 -5.30 8.13 -3.69
C GLN A 45 -4.64 7.68 -4.99
N THR A 46 -4.91 8.42 -6.08
CA THR A 46 -4.14 8.28 -7.32
C THR A 46 -2.78 8.99 -7.18
N PRO A 47 -1.78 8.66 -8.01
CA PRO A 47 -0.51 9.39 -8.04
C PRO A 47 -0.70 10.90 -8.24
N GLN A 48 -1.68 11.31 -9.04
CA GLN A 48 -1.96 12.71 -9.30
C GLN A 48 -2.50 13.45 -8.07
N THR A 49 -3.38 12.82 -7.30
CA THR A 49 -4.00 13.43 -6.11
C THR A 49 -3.09 13.38 -4.88
N TRP A 50 -2.18 12.40 -4.82
CA TRP A 50 -1.26 12.23 -3.71
C TRP A 50 -0.24 13.38 -3.61
N ASN A 51 0.42 13.74 -4.72
CA ASN A 51 1.32 14.89 -4.78
C ASN A 51 1.42 15.44 -6.20
N GLY A 52 0.71 16.51 -6.49
CA GLY A 52 0.66 17.13 -7.82
C GLY A 52 2.03 17.66 -8.30
N SER A 53 2.92 18.09 -7.39
CA SER A 53 4.25 18.59 -7.76
C SER A 53 5.16 17.44 -8.22
N ILE A 54 5.18 16.34 -7.47
CA ILE A 54 5.94 15.14 -7.85
C ILE A 54 5.36 14.55 -9.14
N PHE A 55 4.03 14.47 -9.23
CA PHE A 55 3.34 14.00 -10.45
C PHE A 55 3.78 14.79 -11.68
N SER A 56 3.74 16.13 -11.63
CA SER A 56 4.16 17.00 -12.73
C SER A 56 5.64 16.84 -13.07
N LEU A 57 6.51 16.68 -12.07
CA LEU A 57 7.92 16.40 -12.27
C LEU A 57 8.12 15.10 -13.06
N ILE A 58 7.48 14.01 -12.62
CA ILE A 58 7.59 12.70 -13.25
C ILE A 58 7.01 12.70 -14.67
N GLN A 59 5.87 13.38 -14.88
CA GLN A 59 5.27 13.55 -16.20
C GLN A 59 6.20 14.31 -17.15
N ASN A 60 6.81 15.41 -16.68
CA ASN A 60 7.75 16.18 -17.48
C ASN A 60 9.01 15.38 -17.82
N LEU A 61 9.53 14.61 -16.83
CA LEU A 61 10.68 13.73 -17.04
C LEU A 61 10.36 12.65 -18.10
N SER A 62 9.21 11.99 -17.96
CA SER A 62 8.75 10.98 -18.92
C SER A 62 8.61 11.56 -20.32
N ASN A 63 7.96 12.73 -20.44
CA ASN A 63 7.70 13.35 -21.73
C ASN A 63 8.97 13.92 -22.41
N SER A 64 9.85 14.56 -21.63
CA SER A 64 11.00 15.29 -22.20
C SER A 64 12.23 14.40 -22.39
N VAL A 65 12.38 13.33 -21.61
CA VAL A 65 13.59 12.49 -21.64
C VAL A 65 13.26 11.09 -22.15
N ILE A 66 12.25 10.44 -21.59
CA ILE A 66 12.00 9.02 -21.84
C ILE A 66 11.24 8.78 -23.15
N ILE A 67 10.27 9.61 -23.51
CA ILE A 67 9.54 9.48 -24.80
C ILE A 67 10.49 9.62 -26.01
N PRO A 68 11.45 10.54 -26.08
CA PRO A 68 12.43 10.56 -27.17
C PRO A 68 13.25 9.28 -27.29
N ILE A 69 13.67 8.70 -26.16
CA ILE A 69 14.39 7.42 -26.12
C ILE A 69 13.48 6.29 -26.62
N ALA A 70 12.25 6.23 -26.12
CA ALA A 70 11.26 5.26 -26.56
C ALA A 70 10.95 5.40 -28.07
N GLY A 71 10.97 6.64 -28.60
CA GLY A 71 10.84 6.92 -30.02
C GLY A 71 11.98 6.29 -30.86
N MET A 72 13.21 6.33 -30.37
CA MET A 72 14.34 5.64 -31.04
C MET A 72 14.16 4.12 -30.99
N ILE A 73 13.76 3.60 -29.83
CA ILE A 73 13.53 2.15 -29.64
C ILE A 73 12.41 1.66 -30.54
N ILE A 74 11.25 2.34 -30.58
CA ILE A 74 10.12 1.92 -31.42
C ILE A 74 10.46 1.99 -32.90
N THR A 75 11.24 2.98 -33.32
CA THR A 75 11.71 3.08 -34.70
C THR A 75 12.55 1.86 -35.06
N PHE A 76 13.52 1.49 -34.22
CA PHE A 76 14.33 0.30 -34.42
C PHE A 76 13.47 -0.97 -34.44
N VAL A 77 12.57 -1.14 -33.48
CA VAL A 77 11.65 -2.27 -33.37
C VAL A 77 10.78 -2.43 -34.61
N LEU A 78 10.22 -1.32 -35.12
CA LEU A 78 9.39 -1.33 -36.33
C LEU A 78 10.18 -1.64 -37.59
N CYS A 79 11.40 -1.09 -37.74
CA CYS A 79 12.29 -1.46 -38.84
C CYS A 79 12.64 -2.94 -38.83
N TYR A 80 12.99 -3.48 -37.65
CA TYR A 80 13.29 -4.91 -37.49
C TYR A 80 12.07 -5.78 -37.85
N GLU A 81 10.88 -5.42 -37.40
CA GLU A 81 9.63 -6.14 -37.71
C GLU A 81 9.35 -6.12 -39.23
N LEU A 82 9.57 -4.96 -39.90
CA LEU A 82 9.40 -4.87 -41.34
C LEU A 82 10.37 -5.78 -42.09
N ILE A 83 11.65 -5.79 -41.69
CA ILE A 83 12.67 -6.65 -42.29
C ILE A 83 12.30 -8.12 -42.08
N SER A 84 11.91 -8.53 -40.86
CA SER A 84 11.49 -9.88 -40.56
C SER A 84 10.29 -10.31 -41.40
N MET A 85 9.30 -9.44 -41.57
CA MET A 85 8.14 -9.72 -42.44
C MET A 85 8.52 -9.95 -43.88
N LEU A 86 9.52 -9.20 -44.40
CA LEU A 86 9.98 -9.35 -45.77
C LEU A 86 10.83 -10.61 -45.98
N THR A 87 11.62 -11.02 -44.97
CA THR A 87 12.53 -12.16 -45.05
C THR A 87 11.86 -13.52 -44.74
N GLU A 88 10.82 -13.56 -43.88
CA GLU A 88 10.07 -14.76 -43.57
C GLU A 88 9.33 -15.34 -44.82
N LYS A 89 8.97 -14.51 -45.78
CA LYS A 89 8.38 -14.93 -47.04
C LYS A 89 9.47 -15.11 -48.09
N ASN A 90 9.95 -16.34 -48.24
CA ASN A 90 11.02 -16.77 -49.16
C ASN A 90 10.71 -16.49 -50.67
N ASN A 91 9.53 -16.00 -51.04
CA ASN A 91 9.12 -15.64 -52.38
C ASN A 91 8.67 -14.20 -52.44
N MET A 92 9.55 -13.30 -52.89
CA MET A 92 9.22 -11.88 -53.14
C MET A 92 8.06 -11.66 -54.14
N HIS A 93 7.57 -12.72 -54.76
CA HIS A 93 6.45 -12.65 -55.75
C HIS A 93 5.07 -12.70 -55.14
N GLU A 94 4.93 -12.98 -53.80
CA GLU A 94 3.63 -13.01 -53.11
C GLU A 94 3.53 -12.00 -51.99
N ILE A 95 4.09 -10.78 -52.20
CA ILE A 95 3.89 -9.73 -51.21
C ILE A 95 2.46 -9.19 -51.39
N ASP A 96 1.57 -9.66 -50.52
CA ASP A 96 0.18 -9.21 -50.48
C ASP A 96 0.07 -7.78 -49.92
N THR A 97 -0.59 -6.89 -50.67
CA THR A 97 -0.88 -5.52 -50.24
C THR A 97 -1.52 -5.46 -48.84
N TRP A 98 -2.29 -6.49 -48.50
CA TRP A 98 -2.90 -6.63 -47.19
C TRP A 98 -1.91 -6.76 -46.02
N MET A 99 -0.75 -7.32 -46.26
CA MET A 99 0.35 -7.46 -45.31
C MET A 99 0.93 -6.09 -44.93
N PHE A 100 1.15 -5.22 -45.88
CA PHE A 100 1.59 -3.83 -45.65
C PHE A 100 0.53 -3.05 -44.86
N PHE A 101 -0.75 -3.24 -45.18
CA PHE A 101 -1.83 -2.57 -44.46
C PHE A 101 -1.85 -2.98 -42.99
N LYS A 102 -1.72 -4.27 -42.68
CA LYS A 102 -1.58 -4.77 -41.28
C LYS A 102 -0.36 -4.16 -40.58
N TYR A 103 0.77 -4.05 -41.26
CA TYR A 103 1.98 -3.46 -40.68
C TYR A 103 1.78 -1.97 -40.38
N PHE A 104 1.22 -1.18 -41.28
CA PHE A 104 0.95 0.23 -41.05
C PHE A 104 -0.05 0.46 -39.90
N PHE A 105 -1.08 -0.36 -39.81
CA PHE A 105 -2.02 -0.30 -38.71
C PHE A 105 -1.33 -0.61 -37.38
N LYS A 106 -0.53 -1.67 -37.33
CA LYS A 106 0.27 -2.06 -36.16
C LYS A 106 1.23 -0.92 -35.76
N MET A 107 1.91 -0.32 -36.72
CA MET A 107 2.80 0.81 -36.52
C MET A 107 2.05 2.01 -35.91
N TRP A 108 0.90 2.35 -36.47
CA TRP A 108 0.08 3.46 -35.98
C TRP A 108 -0.35 3.23 -34.53
N VAL A 109 -0.87 2.05 -34.20
CA VAL A 109 -1.25 1.68 -32.83
C VAL A 109 -0.05 1.75 -31.89
N ALA A 110 1.11 1.23 -32.29
CA ALA A 110 2.31 1.20 -31.47
C ALA A 110 2.82 2.62 -31.15
N VAL A 111 2.89 3.49 -32.17
CA VAL A 111 3.29 4.89 -31.99
C VAL A 111 2.28 5.63 -31.10
N TRP A 112 0.97 5.42 -31.32
CA TRP A 112 -0.07 6.02 -30.50
C TRP A 112 0.06 5.58 -29.03
N MET A 113 0.29 4.29 -28.77
CA MET A 113 0.48 3.76 -27.41
C MET A 113 1.69 4.40 -26.72
N VAL A 114 2.83 4.49 -27.40
CA VAL A 114 4.04 5.11 -26.84
C VAL A 114 3.82 6.59 -26.54
N SER A 115 3.17 7.31 -27.44
CA SER A 115 2.87 8.75 -27.27
C SER A 115 1.89 9.01 -26.13
N ASN A 116 0.99 8.06 -25.81
CA ASN A 116 -0.02 8.19 -24.76
C ASN A 116 0.26 7.30 -23.54
N THR A 117 1.49 6.80 -23.40
CA THR A 117 1.85 5.83 -22.35
C THR A 117 1.54 6.34 -20.96
N PHE A 118 1.82 7.61 -20.68
CA PHE A 118 1.57 8.20 -19.37
C PHE A 118 0.08 8.16 -19.01
N THR A 119 -0.80 8.53 -19.95
CA THR A 119 -2.26 8.48 -19.77
C THR A 119 -2.76 7.05 -19.56
N ILE A 120 -2.24 6.11 -20.37
CA ILE A 120 -2.61 4.67 -20.23
C ILE A 120 -2.18 4.13 -18.86
N THR A 121 -0.98 4.49 -18.41
CA THR A 121 -0.46 4.08 -17.10
C THR A 121 -1.31 4.65 -15.97
N MET A 122 -1.71 5.92 -16.05
CA MET A 122 -2.59 6.54 -15.05
C MET A 122 -3.96 5.87 -15.02
N ALA A 123 -4.53 5.51 -16.16
CA ALA A 123 -5.82 4.81 -16.20
C ALA A 123 -5.81 3.47 -15.43
N VAL A 124 -4.68 2.76 -15.39
CA VAL A 124 -4.52 1.55 -14.57
C VAL A 124 -4.61 1.88 -13.08
N PHE A 125 -4.00 2.99 -12.64
CA PHE A 125 -4.08 3.42 -11.24
C PHE A 125 -5.46 3.95 -10.87
N ASP A 126 -6.19 4.59 -11.80
CA ASP A 126 -7.58 5.03 -11.58
C ASP A 126 -8.49 3.81 -11.36
N VAL A 127 -8.33 2.73 -12.13
CA VAL A 127 -9.03 1.46 -11.89
C VAL A 127 -8.65 0.87 -10.54
N GLY A 128 -7.35 0.85 -10.20
CA GLY A 128 -6.87 0.41 -8.90
C GLY A 128 -7.51 1.20 -7.75
N GLN A 129 -7.57 2.52 -7.86
CA GLN A 129 -8.22 3.39 -6.88
C GLN A 129 -9.72 3.07 -6.75
N TYR A 130 -10.44 2.88 -7.86
CA TYR A 130 -11.84 2.51 -7.82
C TYR A 130 -12.06 1.23 -7.00
N VAL A 131 -11.24 0.20 -7.24
CA VAL A 131 -11.33 -1.07 -6.51
C VAL A 131 -11.01 -0.89 -5.02
N VAL A 132 -10.00 -0.08 -4.69
CA VAL A 132 -9.64 0.25 -3.30
C VAL A 132 -10.78 0.94 -2.58
N ASN A 133 -11.37 1.96 -3.19
CA ASN A 133 -12.46 2.73 -2.60
C ASN A 133 -13.73 1.86 -2.42
N ALA A 134 -14.03 0.99 -3.39
CA ALA A 134 -15.13 0.04 -3.27
C ALA A 134 -14.91 -0.95 -2.11
N ALA A 135 -13.68 -1.48 -1.97
CA ALA A 135 -13.32 -2.34 -0.84
C ALA A 135 -13.38 -1.59 0.50
N GLY A 136 -12.90 -0.35 0.55
CA GLY A 136 -12.98 0.51 1.73
C GLY A 136 -14.41 0.75 2.20
N GLY A 137 -15.36 0.95 1.27
CA GLY A 137 -16.77 1.09 1.58
C GLY A 137 -17.40 -0.15 2.24
N VAL A 138 -16.96 -1.35 1.84
CA VAL A 138 -17.41 -2.62 2.47
C VAL A 138 -16.77 -2.80 3.84
N ILE A 139 -15.47 -2.52 3.96
CA ILE A 139 -14.71 -2.73 5.20
C ILE A 139 -15.15 -1.73 6.29
N SER A 140 -15.35 -0.45 5.97
CA SER A 140 -15.67 0.59 6.95
C SER A 140 -17.07 0.43 7.58
N SER A 141 -17.99 -0.29 6.95
CA SER A 141 -19.32 -0.55 7.51
C SER A 141 -19.30 -1.56 8.66
N ASP A 142 -18.31 -2.45 8.70
CA ASP A 142 -18.31 -3.61 9.61
C ASP A 142 -17.17 -3.59 10.65
N THR A 143 -16.26 -2.60 10.60
CA THR A 143 -14.97 -2.69 11.34
C THR A 143 -14.61 -1.45 12.18
N ALA A 144 -15.59 -0.63 12.58
CA ALA A 144 -15.30 0.49 13.50
C ALA A 144 -14.90 -0.07 14.88
N ILE A 145 -13.62 0.12 15.24
CA ILE A 145 -13.10 -0.24 16.57
C ILE A 145 -13.68 0.78 17.56
N ASN A 146 -14.49 0.31 18.49
CA ASN A 146 -15.04 1.16 19.54
C ASN A 146 -13.98 1.33 20.65
N VAL A 147 -13.15 2.36 20.49
CA VAL A 147 -12.06 2.69 21.42
C VAL A 147 -12.59 3.05 22.80
N ASP A 148 -13.71 3.77 22.88
CA ASP A 148 -14.25 4.26 24.14
C ASP A 148 -14.69 3.10 25.02
N SER A 149 -15.39 2.10 24.47
CA SER A 149 -15.80 0.92 25.22
C SER A 149 -14.63 0.07 25.68
N MET A 150 -13.54 0.02 24.90
CA MET A 150 -12.32 -0.69 25.29
C MET A 150 -11.60 0.05 26.44
N LEU A 151 -11.50 1.36 26.39
CA LEU A 151 -10.91 2.18 27.45
C LEU A 151 -11.71 2.08 28.75
N ASP A 152 -13.04 2.12 28.68
CA ASP A 152 -13.91 1.99 29.85
C ASP A 152 -13.74 0.61 30.53
N ALA A 153 -13.69 -0.46 29.74
CA ALA A 153 -13.43 -1.82 30.26
C ALA A 153 -12.05 -1.92 30.92
N MET A 154 -11.03 -1.29 30.32
CA MET A 154 -9.68 -1.27 30.88
C MET A 154 -9.59 -0.45 32.17
N ASN A 155 -10.24 0.71 32.23
CA ASN A 155 -10.31 1.52 33.44
C ASN A 155 -11.00 0.76 34.59
N THR A 156 -12.11 0.08 34.30
CA THR A 156 -12.81 -0.75 35.28
C THR A 156 -11.93 -1.90 35.80
N ALA A 157 -11.16 -2.56 34.93
CA ALA A 157 -10.23 -3.62 35.32
C ALA A 157 -9.11 -3.08 36.25
N MET A 158 -8.59 -1.86 35.98
CA MET A 158 -7.54 -1.24 36.81
C MET A 158 -8.00 -0.88 38.22
N GLU A 159 -9.29 -0.60 38.42
CA GLU A 159 -9.85 -0.30 39.75
C GLU A 159 -9.65 -1.48 40.76
N SER A 160 -9.66 -2.70 40.26
CA SER A 160 -9.50 -3.90 41.07
C SER A 160 -8.04 -4.31 41.31
N MET A 161 -7.06 -3.71 40.64
CA MET A 161 -5.64 -4.06 40.71
C MET A 161 -4.94 -3.44 41.92
N ASN A 162 -3.97 -4.14 42.47
CA ASN A 162 -3.09 -3.58 43.51
C ASN A 162 -1.98 -2.70 42.88
N VAL A 163 -1.32 -1.86 43.71
CA VAL A 163 -0.27 -0.94 43.24
C VAL A 163 0.87 -1.68 42.53
N GLY A 164 1.25 -2.86 42.95
CA GLY A 164 2.30 -3.67 42.34
C GLY A 164 1.92 -4.11 40.92
N GLU A 165 0.69 -4.54 40.73
CA GLU A 165 0.14 -4.91 39.39
C GLU A 165 0.06 -3.69 38.48
N LEU A 166 -0.36 -2.53 39.00
CA LEU A 166 -0.39 -1.29 38.25
C LEU A 166 1.01 -0.81 37.80
N VAL A 167 2.06 -1.01 38.60
CA VAL A 167 3.45 -0.71 38.20
C VAL A 167 3.85 -1.59 37.02
N VAL A 168 3.59 -2.88 37.08
CA VAL A 168 3.90 -3.80 35.97
C VAL A 168 3.14 -3.39 34.73
N LEU A 169 1.84 -3.14 34.85
CA LEU A 169 1.01 -2.69 33.74
C LEU A 169 1.47 -1.34 33.11
N ALA A 170 1.90 -0.39 33.95
CA ALA A 170 2.44 0.88 33.48
C ALA A 170 3.73 0.70 32.67
N LEU A 171 4.63 -0.19 33.12
CA LEU A 171 5.85 -0.50 32.37
C LEU A 171 5.53 -1.22 31.03
N GLU A 172 4.62 -2.18 31.05
CA GLU A 172 4.17 -2.89 29.85
C GLU A 172 3.49 -1.94 28.86
N SER A 173 2.57 -1.08 29.34
CA SER A 173 1.89 -0.10 28.49
C SER A 173 2.86 0.89 27.86
N MET A 174 3.90 1.32 28.57
CA MET A 174 4.96 2.18 28.04
C MET A 174 5.76 1.46 26.95
N LEU A 175 6.14 0.21 27.17
CA LEU A 175 6.87 -0.59 26.20
C LEU A 175 6.05 -0.83 24.93
N VAL A 176 4.78 -1.23 25.09
CA VAL A 176 3.87 -1.45 23.97
C VAL A 176 3.62 -0.15 23.19
N SER A 177 3.38 0.98 23.88
CA SER A 177 3.22 2.30 23.23
C SER A 177 4.46 2.68 22.41
N LEU A 178 5.66 2.43 22.91
CA LEU A 178 6.90 2.66 22.16
C LEU A 178 6.98 1.76 20.91
N CYS A 179 6.65 0.48 21.04
CA CYS A 179 6.61 -0.45 19.90
C CYS A 179 5.58 0.03 18.85
N MET A 180 4.40 0.46 19.29
CA MET A 180 3.34 0.96 18.39
C MET A 180 3.79 2.19 17.60
N LYS A 181 4.51 3.12 18.21
CA LYS A 181 5.08 4.28 17.51
C LYS A 181 6.09 3.87 16.43
N ILE A 182 6.94 2.89 16.72
CA ILE A 182 7.89 2.35 15.72
C ILE A 182 7.12 1.71 14.56
N LEU A 183 6.11 0.89 14.83
CA LEU A 183 5.28 0.25 13.81
C LEU A 183 4.51 1.28 12.97
N SER A 184 4.00 2.35 13.59
CA SER A 184 3.36 3.47 12.92
C SER A 184 4.28 4.12 11.88
N VAL A 185 5.54 4.38 12.24
CA VAL A 185 6.54 4.91 11.31
C VAL A 185 6.81 3.92 10.17
N LEU A 186 6.95 2.62 10.48
CA LEU A 186 7.17 1.59 9.45
C LEU A 186 6.01 1.51 8.45
N ILE A 187 4.76 1.59 8.92
CA ILE A 187 3.58 1.63 8.05
C ILE A 187 3.64 2.84 7.12
N THR A 188 3.95 4.02 7.65
CA THR A 188 4.11 5.24 6.83
C THR A 188 5.20 5.05 5.76
N VAL A 189 6.34 4.46 6.11
CA VAL A 189 7.43 4.16 5.15
C VAL A 189 6.95 3.20 4.04
N ILE A 190 6.14 2.20 4.38
CA ILE A 190 5.57 1.25 3.39
C ILE A 190 4.65 1.97 2.41
N LEU A 191 3.76 2.84 2.91
CA LEU A 191 2.81 3.60 2.09
C LEU A 191 3.51 4.56 1.12
N TYR A 192 4.46 5.34 1.65
CA TYR A 192 5.26 6.27 0.83
C TYR A 192 6.16 5.52 -0.15
N GLY A 193 6.76 4.41 0.28
CA GLY A 193 7.57 3.54 -0.58
C GLY A 193 6.78 3.02 -1.79
N ARG A 194 5.52 2.61 -1.58
CA ARG A 194 4.63 2.21 -2.67
C ARG A 194 4.41 3.36 -3.67
N MET A 195 4.13 4.58 -3.19
CA MET A 195 3.90 5.72 -4.09
C MET A 195 5.16 6.10 -4.87
N ILE A 196 6.34 6.05 -4.23
CA ILE A 196 7.61 6.26 -4.92
C ILE A 196 7.82 5.18 -6.00
N GLU A 197 7.54 3.92 -5.70
CA GLU A 197 7.65 2.82 -6.67
C GLU A 197 6.71 3.05 -7.87
N ILE A 198 5.47 3.50 -7.65
CA ILE A 198 4.52 3.86 -8.70
C ILE A 198 5.10 4.97 -9.60
N TYR A 199 5.65 6.03 -9.03
CA TYR A 199 6.24 7.12 -9.81
C TYR A 199 7.47 6.67 -10.61
N LEU A 200 8.35 5.87 -10.01
CA LEU A 200 9.52 5.32 -10.70
C LEU A 200 9.09 4.41 -11.86
N TYR A 201 8.11 3.55 -11.62
CA TYR A 201 7.58 2.65 -12.63
C TYR A 201 6.94 3.42 -13.78
N THR A 202 6.14 4.43 -13.47
CA THR A 202 5.47 5.29 -14.45
C THR A 202 6.45 6.13 -15.27
N SER A 203 7.54 6.62 -14.65
CA SER A 203 8.51 7.49 -15.32
C SER A 203 9.15 6.83 -16.54
N VAL A 204 9.42 5.52 -16.49
CA VAL A 204 10.09 4.75 -17.55
C VAL A 204 9.13 4.02 -18.49
N ALA A 205 7.83 4.14 -18.27
CA ALA A 205 6.78 3.41 -18.99
C ALA A 205 6.91 3.45 -20.54
N PRO A 206 7.27 4.56 -21.20
CA PRO A 206 7.37 4.60 -22.65
C PRO A 206 8.35 3.58 -23.25
N ILE A 207 9.44 3.23 -22.54
CA ILE A 207 10.45 2.28 -23.03
C ILE A 207 9.87 0.86 -23.21
N PRO A 208 9.31 0.21 -22.17
CA PRO A 208 8.70 -1.11 -22.35
C PRO A 208 7.49 -1.08 -23.30
N PHE A 209 6.71 0.02 -23.33
CA PHE A 209 5.61 0.14 -24.28
C PHE A 209 6.11 0.14 -25.75
N ALA A 210 7.27 0.73 -26.02
CA ALA A 210 7.87 0.71 -27.34
C ALA A 210 8.21 -0.71 -27.84
N THR A 211 8.38 -1.68 -26.96
CA THR A 211 8.68 -3.08 -27.32
C THR A 211 7.44 -3.94 -27.56
N LEU A 212 6.24 -3.50 -27.13
CA LEU A 212 5.00 -4.30 -27.19
C LEU A 212 4.63 -4.76 -28.60
N SER A 213 5.00 -3.98 -29.61
CA SER A 213 4.66 -4.28 -31.01
C SER A 213 5.52 -5.35 -31.65
N ASN A 214 6.61 -5.77 -31.04
CA ASN A 214 7.52 -6.79 -31.57
C ASN A 214 7.25 -8.17 -30.98
N ARG A 215 7.36 -9.21 -31.81
CA ARG A 215 7.11 -10.59 -31.38
C ARG A 215 8.20 -11.12 -30.44
N GLU A 216 9.46 -10.74 -30.67
CA GLU A 216 10.60 -11.22 -29.87
C GLU A 216 10.79 -10.43 -28.58
N TRP A 217 10.65 -9.10 -28.66
CA TRP A 217 10.90 -8.19 -27.52
C TRP A 217 9.64 -7.76 -26.78
N GLY A 218 8.46 -8.06 -27.31
CA GLY A 218 7.16 -7.74 -26.69
C GLY A 218 6.96 -8.32 -25.30
N GLN A 219 7.76 -9.33 -24.93
CA GLN A 219 7.74 -9.88 -23.58
C GLN A 219 8.16 -8.86 -22.53
N VAL A 220 9.08 -7.92 -22.85
CA VAL A 220 9.49 -6.83 -21.94
C VAL A 220 8.29 -5.93 -21.64
N GLY A 221 7.57 -5.49 -22.68
CA GLY A 221 6.37 -4.69 -22.52
C GLY A 221 5.24 -5.43 -21.78
N ASN A 222 5.04 -6.72 -22.07
CA ASN A 222 4.04 -7.54 -21.39
C ASN A 222 4.34 -7.72 -19.91
N ASN A 223 5.61 -7.98 -19.54
CA ASN A 223 6.03 -8.08 -18.14
C ASN A 223 5.84 -6.74 -17.43
N TYR A 224 6.14 -5.63 -18.10
CA TYR A 224 5.91 -4.31 -17.56
C TYR A 224 4.41 -4.06 -17.29
N LEU A 225 3.51 -4.39 -18.22
CA LEU A 225 2.07 -4.25 -18.03
C LEU A 225 1.56 -5.10 -16.85
N ARG A 226 2.05 -6.32 -16.70
CA ARG A 226 1.74 -7.17 -15.53
C ARG A 226 2.21 -6.53 -14.23
N GLY A 227 3.43 -5.97 -14.21
CA GLY A 227 3.95 -5.23 -13.06
C GLY A 227 3.15 -3.98 -12.74
N LEU A 228 2.71 -3.25 -13.78
CA LEU A 228 1.84 -2.08 -13.63
C LEU A 228 0.48 -2.45 -13.00
N LEU A 229 -0.15 -3.53 -13.48
CA LEU A 229 -1.39 -4.06 -12.90
C LEU A 229 -1.16 -4.51 -11.46
N ALA A 230 -0.06 -5.20 -11.18
CA ALA A 230 0.30 -5.62 -9.83
C ALA A 230 0.42 -4.42 -8.88
N LEU A 231 1.09 -3.34 -9.28
CA LEU A 231 1.19 -2.11 -8.48
C LEU A 231 -0.17 -1.43 -8.27
N GLY A 232 -1.01 -1.39 -9.32
CA GLY A 232 -2.36 -0.84 -9.24
C GLY A 232 -3.23 -1.59 -8.22
N PHE A 233 -3.20 -2.92 -8.25
CA PHE A 233 -3.99 -3.78 -7.35
C PHE A 233 -3.36 -3.99 -5.97
N GLN A 234 -2.10 -3.66 -5.75
CA GLN A 234 -1.46 -3.76 -4.43
C GLN A 234 -2.26 -3.02 -3.36
N GLY A 235 -2.85 -1.86 -3.69
CA GLY A 235 -3.70 -1.10 -2.80
C GLY A 235 -4.91 -1.86 -2.28
N PHE A 236 -5.55 -2.66 -3.13
CA PHE A 236 -6.65 -3.53 -2.72
C PHE A 236 -6.20 -4.54 -1.66
N PHE A 237 -5.06 -5.20 -1.85
CA PHE A 237 -4.54 -6.13 -0.84
C PHE A 237 -4.19 -5.44 0.48
N MET A 238 -3.69 -4.20 0.43
CA MET A 238 -3.45 -3.40 1.63
C MET A 238 -4.76 -3.12 2.36
N MET A 239 -5.85 -2.77 1.66
CA MET A 239 -7.17 -2.58 2.27
C MET A 239 -7.70 -3.85 2.90
N VAL A 240 -7.54 -5.00 2.26
CA VAL A 240 -7.91 -6.30 2.84
C VAL A 240 -7.14 -6.57 4.13
N CYS A 241 -5.84 -6.29 4.18
CA CYS A 241 -5.03 -6.42 5.40
C CYS A 241 -5.56 -5.53 6.52
N VAL A 242 -5.96 -4.29 6.22
CA VAL A 242 -6.56 -3.36 7.18
C VAL A 242 -7.89 -3.88 7.71
N GLY A 243 -8.75 -4.40 6.83
CA GLY A 243 -10.02 -5.00 7.23
C GLY A 243 -9.85 -6.19 8.16
N ILE A 244 -8.93 -7.12 7.82
CA ILE A 244 -8.60 -8.26 8.69
C ILE A 244 -8.07 -7.78 10.04
N TYR A 245 -7.17 -6.80 10.04
CA TYR A 245 -6.61 -6.22 11.26
C TYR A 245 -7.71 -5.63 12.16
N ALA A 246 -8.62 -4.84 11.60
CA ALA A 246 -9.70 -4.23 12.36
C ALA A 246 -10.62 -5.29 13.02
N VAL A 247 -10.94 -6.37 12.30
CA VAL A 247 -11.70 -7.50 12.85
C VAL A 247 -10.90 -8.18 13.98
N LEU A 248 -9.61 -8.47 13.79
CA LEU A 248 -8.78 -9.11 14.82
C LEU A 248 -8.71 -8.26 16.09
N VAL A 249 -8.53 -6.94 15.97
CA VAL A 249 -8.51 -6.04 17.12
C VAL A 249 -9.88 -6.00 17.83
N SER A 250 -10.98 -6.00 17.09
CA SER A 250 -12.33 -6.00 17.67
C SER A 250 -12.70 -7.29 18.42
N THR A 251 -11.99 -8.39 18.18
CA THR A 251 -12.19 -9.67 18.88
C THR A 251 -11.41 -9.79 20.19
N ILE A 252 -10.62 -8.79 20.56
CA ILE A 252 -9.84 -8.82 21.82
C ILE A 252 -10.80 -8.59 22.98
N GLU A 253 -10.92 -9.61 23.85
CA GLU A 253 -11.65 -9.52 25.11
C GLU A 253 -10.74 -8.96 26.20
N ILE A 254 -11.18 -7.87 26.86
CA ILE A 254 -10.40 -7.15 27.88
C ILE A 254 -10.69 -7.71 29.28
N SER A 255 -11.81 -8.43 29.44
CA SER A 255 -12.39 -8.77 30.74
C SER A 255 -11.55 -9.70 31.62
N ASP A 256 -10.72 -10.60 31.03
CA ASP A 256 -10.07 -11.65 31.82
C ASP A 256 -8.56 -11.44 32.05
N ASN A 257 -7.88 -10.71 31.15
CA ASN A 257 -6.44 -10.45 31.30
C ASN A 257 -5.99 -9.24 30.51
N MET A 258 -5.88 -8.10 31.18
CA MET A 258 -5.48 -6.83 30.58
C MET A 258 -4.09 -6.87 29.93
N HIS A 259 -3.14 -7.63 30.52
CA HIS A 259 -1.82 -7.84 29.96
C HIS A 259 -1.89 -8.54 28.60
N SER A 260 -2.71 -9.59 28.49
CA SER A 260 -2.92 -10.32 27.23
C SER A 260 -3.57 -9.45 26.16
N ALA A 261 -4.53 -8.60 26.52
CA ALA A 261 -5.18 -7.69 25.58
C ALA A 261 -4.17 -6.68 25.01
N LEU A 262 -3.33 -6.11 25.87
CA LEU A 262 -2.32 -5.12 25.50
C LEU A 262 -1.28 -5.70 24.52
N PHE A 263 -0.73 -6.86 24.84
CA PHE A 263 0.19 -7.57 23.95
C PHE A 263 -0.49 -8.10 22.68
N GLY A 264 -1.77 -8.47 22.76
CA GLY A 264 -2.58 -8.90 21.62
C GLY A 264 -2.69 -7.80 20.55
N ILE A 265 -3.00 -6.56 20.95
CA ILE A 265 -3.08 -5.41 20.05
C ILE A 265 -1.72 -5.16 19.38
N ALA A 266 -0.64 -5.17 20.17
CA ALA A 266 0.71 -5.02 19.64
C ALA A 266 1.05 -6.13 18.63
N ALA A 267 0.73 -7.38 18.94
CA ALA A 267 0.97 -8.52 18.05
C ALA A 267 0.20 -8.39 16.73
N TYR A 268 -1.08 -8.02 16.79
CA TYR A 268 -1.87 -7.82 15.57
C TYR A 268 -1.35 -6.65 14.73
N THR A 269 -0.85 -5.58 15.36
CA THR A 269 -0.22 -4.47 14.62
C THR A 269 1.09 -4.88 13.95
N VAL A 270 1.88 -5.74 14.61
CA VAL A 270 3.07 -6.35 13.99
C VAL A 270 2.67 -7.19 12.78
N ILE A 271 1.63 -8.03 12.91
CA ILE A 271 1.09 -8.83 11.80
C ILE A 271 0.63 -7.93 10.66
N LEU A 272 -0.08 -6.84 10.94
CA LEU A 272 -0.47 -5.85 9.92
C LEU A 272 0.74 -5.31 9.18
N CYS A 273 1.76 -4.83 9.91
CA CYS A 273 2.97 -4.26 9.32
C CYS A 273 3.65 -5.26 8.36
N PHE A 274 3.87 -6.50 8.80
CA PHE A 274 4.46 -7.54 7.95
C PHE A 274 3.56 -7.94 6.76
N SER A 275 2.25 -7.97 6.97
CA SER A 275 1.29 -8.26 5.90
C SER A 275 1.32 -7.19 4.84
N LEU A 276 1.35 -5.90 5.22
CA LEU A 276 1.47 -4.78 4.29
C LEU A 276 2.76 -4.87 3.44
N MET A 277 3.90 -5.22 4.05
CA MET A 277 5.16 -5.45 3.33
C MET A 277 5.03 -6.58 2.30
N LYS A 278 4.25 -7.62 2.59
CA LYS A 278 4.05 -8.77 1.70
C LYS A 278 3.08 -8.51 0.55
N THR A 279 2.25 -7.47 0.62
CA THR A 279 1.26 -7.17 -0.44
C THR A 279 1.90 -6.94 -1.80
N ALA A 280 3.08 -6.32 -1.86
CA ALA A 280 3.80 -6.10 -3.12
C ALA A 280 4.19 -7.43 -3.79
N SER A 281 4.81 -8.35 -3.05
CA SER A 281 5.21 -9.66 -3.59
C SER A 281 4.00 -10.53 -3.94
N LEU A 282 2.94 -10.48 -3.14
CA LEU A 282 1.69 -11.18 -3.39
C LEU A 282 1.04 -10.69 -4.69
N SER A 283 0.92 -9.38 -4.85
CA SER A 283 0.34 -8.78 -6.05
C SER A 283 1.13 -9.17 -7.30
N ARG A 284 2.47 -9.04 -7.27
CA ARG A 284 3.34 -9.48 -8.38
C ARG A 284 3.17 -10.95 -8.72
N SER A 285 3.06 -11.82 -7.71
CA SER A 285 2.84 -13.26 -7.91
C SER A 285 1.51 -13.55 -8.62
N ILE A 286 0.42 -12.88 -8.20
CA ILE A 286 -0.92 -13.08 -8.79
C ILE A 286 -0.94 -12.64 -10.26
N PHE A 287 -0.30 -11.53 -10.61
CA PHE A 287 -0.24 -11.03 -11.98
C PHE A 287 0.91 -11.66 -12.79
N ASN A 288 1.65 -12.61 -12.22
CA ASN A 288 2.82 -13.25 -12.86
C ASN A 288 3.81 -12.20 -13.40
N ALA A 289 4.07 -11.17 -12.62
CA ALA A 289 5.00 -10.09 -12.90
C ALA A 289 6.38 -10.46 -12.30
N HIS A 290 7.37 -10.63 -13.18
CA HIS A 290 8.74 -11.03 -12.84
C HIS A 290 9.71 -9.86 -13.03
#